data_009eeff759ce339569844330e8d7a4be
#
_entry.id   009eeff759ce339569844330e8d7a4be
#
_cell.length_a   1.000
_cell.length_b   1.000
_cell.length_c   1.000
_cell.angle_alpha   90.00
_cell.angle_beta   90.00
_cell.angle_gamma   90.00
#
_symmetry.space_group_name_H-M   'P 1'
#
loop_
_entity.id
_entity.type
_entity.pdbx_description
1 polymer ?
#
loop_
_entity_poly.entity_id
_entity_poly.type
_entity_poly.pdbx_seq_one_letter_code
_entity_poly.pdbx_strand_id
1 'polypeptide(L)'
;MIELNTLGALKSSGYKSKSIQDEIKDNLKYRILNDLPIFEGIHGYEHSVLPDVERALLSGHNILFLGLRGQAKTRIARQFVSLLDEFIPIVRGSEINDDPFHPISKYAVSILNELGDNTPIEWVSRNVRYVEKLATPDVSVADLLGDLDPIKAATRKLEFSDEHAIHFGLIPRSNRSVFVINELPDLQTRIQVALLNILEEKDVQIRGFKIKLPLNILFVFTANPEDYTQRGNIITPLKDRIQSQI
;
A
#
# COMPACT_ATOMS: atom_id res chain seq x y z
N MET A 1 24.63 8.88 0.25
CA MET A 1 24.29 7.58 0.87
C MET A 1 23.82 7.86 2.29
N ILE A 2 22.68 7.35 2.68
CA ILE A 2 22.15 7.57 4.04
C ILE A 2 22.94 6.61 4.95
N GLU A 3 23.77 7.17 5.84
CA GLU A 3 24.69 6.37 6.69
C GLU A 3 24.04 5.77 7.94
N LEU A 4 22.74 6.05 8.18
CA LEU A 4 22.03 5.56 9.35
C LEU A 4 21.65 4.09 9.16
N ASN A 5 22.28 3.18 9.92
CA ASN A 5 22.13 1.74 9.76
C ASN A 5 21.47 1.04 10.96
N THR A 6 21.18 1.78 12.04
CA THR A 6 20.55 1.25 13.26
C THR A 6 19.39 2.14 13.72
N LEU A 7 18.45 1.55 14.47
CA LEU A 7 17.33 2.27 15.06
C LEU A 7 17.81 3.39 16.02
N GLY A 8 18.86 3.15 16.82
CA GLY A 8 19.41 4.14 17.73
C GLY A 8 19.97 5.36 17.00
N ALA A 9 20.71 5.15 15.89
CA ALA A 9 21.20 6.23 15.05
C ALA A 9 20.03 7.00 14.42
N LEU A 10 18.98 6.29 13.99
CA LEU A 10 17.77 6.89 13.43
C LEU A 10 17.04 7.77 14.46
N LYS A 11 16.87 7.28 15.71
CA LYS A 11 16.32 8.07 16.83
C LYS A 11 17.13 9.35 17.09
N SER A 12 18.45 9.20 17.14
CA SER A 12 19.37 10.32 17.41
C SER A 12 19.36 11.38 16.31
N SER A 13 19.03 11.02 15.08
CA SER A 13 18.90 11.96 13.96
C SER A 13 17.64 12.84 14.02
N GLY A 14 16.70 12.54 14.93
CA GLY A 14 15.42 13.23 15.00
C GLY A 14 14.42 12.83 13.91
N TYR A 15 14.69 11.76 13.17
CA TYR A 15 13.75 11.24 12.16
C TYR A 15 12.41 10.89 12.83
N LYS A 16 11.32 11.26 12.17
CA LYS A 16 9.95 10.95 12.59
C LYS A 16 9.28 10.13 11.52
N SER A 17 8.78 8.95 11.89
CA SER A 17 7.98 8.15 10.99
C SER A 17 6.64 8.81 10.72
N LYS A 18 6.15 8.64 9.48
CA LYS A 18 4.87 9.18 9.02
C LYS A 18 4.03 8.05 8.41
N SER A 19 2.71 8.21 8.46
CA SER A 19 1.83 7.40 7.64
C SER A 19 2.01 7.74 6.16
N ILE A 20 1.67 6.82 5.25
CA ILE A 20 1.73 7.09 3.80
C ILE A 20 0.84 8.28 3.42
N GLN A 21 -0.30 8.44 4.10
CA GLN A 21 -1.22 9.55 3.88
C GLN A 21 -0.60 10.88 4.31
N ASP A 22 0.04 10.93 5.49
CA ASP A 22 0.69 12.15 5.97
C ASP A 22 1.92 12.51 5.13
N GLU A 23 2.70 11.52 4.71
CA GLU A 23 3.85 11.69 3.82
C GLU A 23 3.44 12.35 2.50
N ILE A 24 2.44 11.77 1.81
CA ILE A 24 1.91 12.29 0.55
C ILE A 24 1.32 13.70 0.75
N LYS A 25 0.56 13.90 1.82
CA LYS A 25 -0.05 15.19 2.17
C LYS A 25 0.99 16.29 2.38
N ASP A 26 2.06 15.99 3.13
CA ASP A 26 3.11 16.96 3.40
C ASP A 26 3.87 17.31 2.11
N ASN A 27 4.22 16.29 1.31
CA ASN A 27 4.93 16.49 0.05
C ASN A 27 4.07 17.22 -1.00
N LEU A 28 2.77 16.89 -1.06
CA LEU A 28 1.82 17.61 -1.92
C LEU A 28 1.68 19.07 -1.52
N LYS A 29 1.51 19.37 -0.23
CA LYS A 29 1.48 20.74 0.29
C LYS A 29 2.76 21.50 -0.03
N TYR A 30 3.92 20.86 0.15
CA TYR A 30 5.19 21.47 -0.18
C TYR A 30 5.27 21.85 -1.66
N ARG A 31 4.81 20.97 -2.56
CA ARG A 31 4.78 21.28 -4.01
C ARG A 31 3.84 22.40 -4.36
N ILE A 32 2.62 22.39 -3.81
CA ILE A 32 1.64 23.47 -4.02
C ILE A 32 2.18 24.82 -3.56
N LEU A 33 2.75 24.89 -2.36
CA LEU A 33 3.26 26.14 -1.78
C LEU A 33 4.49 26.71 -2.50
N ASN A 34 5.23 25.86 -3.24
CA ASN A 34 6.42 26.26 -4.00
C ASN A 34 6.20 26.27 -5.52
N ASP A 35 4.94 26.21 -5.97
CA ASP A 35 4.56 26.19 -7.40
C ASP A 35 5.31 25.12 -8.21
N LEU A 36 5.59 23.95 -7.60
CA LEU A 36 6.24 22.81 -8.24
C LEU A 36 5.23 21.96 -8.98
N PRO A 37 5.59 21.38 -10.14
CA PRO A 37 4.68 20.54 -10.90
C PRO A 37 4.33 19.27 -10.11
N ILE A 38 3.03 18.91 -10.09
CA ILE A 38 2.52 17.74 -9.37
C ILE A 38 2.27 16.61 -10.37
N PHE A 39 1.56 16.89 -11.46
CA PHE A 39 1.15 15.92 -12.47
C PHE A 39 1.75 16.28 -13.84
N GLU A 40 3.01 15.89 -14.06
CA GLU A 40 3.73 16.25 -15.28
C GLU A 40 3.18 15.53 -16.51
N GLY A 41 2.97 16.32 -17.59
CA GLY A 41 2.51 15.79 -18.88
C GLY A 41 1.07 15.26 -18.87
N ILE A 42 0.28 15.61 -17.87
CA ILE A 42 -1.19 15.41 -17.86
C ILE A 42 -1.82 16.74 -18.25
N HIS A 43 -2.52 16.77 -19.39
CA HIS A 43 -3.13 17.98 -19.95
C HIS A 43 -4.63 17.80 -20.15
N GLY A 44 -5.39 18.91 -20.00
CA GLY A 44 -6.83 18.95 -20.19
C GLY A 44 -7.64 18.57 -18.95
N TYR A 45 -6.97 18.30 -17.82
CA TYR A 45 -7.62 17.93 -16.54
C TYR A 45 -7.35 18.94 -15.42
N GLU A 46 -6.68 20.06 -15.73
CA GLU A 46 -6.19 21.04 -14.78
C GLU A 46 -7.31 21.71 -13.96
N HIS A 47 -8.51 21.80 -14.54
CA HIS A 47 -9.69 22.43 -13.91
C HIS A 47 -10.79 21.45 -13.52
N SER A 48 -10.54 20.15 -13.65
CA SER A 48 -11.53 19.10 -13.38
C SER A 48 -10.96 18.00 -12.47
N VAL A 49 -10.33 17.01 -13.07
CA VAL A 49 -9.85 15.79 -12.37
C VAL A 49 -8.70 16.06 -11.41
N LEU A 50 -7.69 16.86 -11.82
CA LEU A 50 -6.49 17.04 -11.00
C LEU A 50 -6.78 17.74 -9.66
N PRO A 51 -7.60 18.81 -9.58
CA PRO A 51 -8.00 19.37 -8.29
C PRO A 51 -8.76 18.40 -7.38
N ASP A 52 -9.56 17.48 -7.96
CA ASP A 52 -10.26 16.45 -7.19
C ASP A 52 -9.27 15.41 -6.62
N VAL A 53 -8.27 15.01 -7.42
CA VAL A 53 -7.18 14.14 -6.97
C VAL A 53 -6.38 14.78 -5.84
N GLU A 54 -6.00 16.04 -5.98
CA GLU A 54 -5.28 16.78 -4.94
C GLU A 54 -6.09 16.84 -3.64
N ARG A 55 -7.38 17.16 -3.72
CA ARG A 55 -8.28 17.16 -2.55
C ARG A 55 -8.37 15.79 -1.89
N ALA A 56 -8.48 14.72 -2.67
CA ALA A 56 -8.52 13.36 -2.17
C ALA A 56 -7.22 12.99 -1.44
N LEU A 57 -6.07 13.31 -2.02
CA LEU A 57 -4.76 13.06 -1.41
C LEU A 57 -4.54 13.89 -0.14
N LEU A 58 -4.92 15.17 -0.13
CA LEU A 58 -4.85 16.03 1.05
C LEU A 58 -5.75 15.54 2.19
N SER A 59 -6.86 14.86 1.85
CA SER A 59 -7.77 14.26 2.82
C SER A 59 -7.33 12.85 3.26
N GLY A 60 -6.29 12.29 2.66
CA GLY A 60 -5.81 10.93 2.96
C GLY A 60 -6.76 9.83 2.48
N HIS A 61 -7.56 10.11 1.45
CA HIS A 61 -8.58 9.19 0.92
C HIS A 61 -7.98 8.14 -0.01
N ASN A 62 -8.51 6.93 0.03
CA ASN A 62 -8.38 5.98 -1.06
C ASN A 62 -9.18 6.48 -2.27
N ILE A 63 -8.70 6.20 -3.47
CA ILE A 63 -9.23 6.80 -4.71
C ILE A 63 -9.73 5.69 -5.65
N LEU A 64 -10.91 5.90 -6.23
CA LEU A 64 -11.41 5.14 -7.36
C LEU A 64 -11.51 6.05 -8.59
N PHE A 65 -10.65 5.83 -9.56
CA PHE A 65 -10.76 6.49 -10.86
C PHE A 65 -11.81 5.80 -11.73
N LEU A 66 -12.84 6.55 -12.10
CA LEU A 66 -13.92 6.11 -12.98
C LEU A 66 -13.82 6.83 -14.33
N GLY A 67 -13.71 6.09 -15.41
CA GLY A 67 -13.62 6.71 -16.73
C GLY A 67 -13.29 5.72 -17.82
N LEU A 68 -13.48 6.15 -19.07
CA LEU A 68 -13.22 5.33 -20.25
C LEU A 68 -11.74 4.97 -20.40
N ARG A 69 -11.46 4.04 -21.28
CA ARG A 69 -10.08 3.70 -21.65
C ARG A 69 -9.37 4.92 -22.27
N GLY A 70 -8.09 5.06 -22.03
CA GLY A 70 -7.30 6.17 -22.57
C GLY A 70 -7.40 7.49 -21.79
N GLN A 71 -8.20 7.59 -20.73
CA GLN A 71 -8.36 8.81 -19.91
C GLN A 71 -7.28 8.99 -18.84
N ALA A 72 -6.07 8.51 -19.06
CA ALA A 72 -4.89 8.71 -18.22
C ALA A 72 -4.98 8.23 -16.75
N LYS A 73 -6.02 7.48 -16.33
CA LYS A 73 -6.21 7.04 -14.94
C LYS A 73 -4.94 6.45 -14.30
N THR A 74 -4.40 5.42 -14.92
CA THR A 74 -3.17 4.76 -14.45
C THR A 74 -1.94 5.69 -14.54
N ARG A 75 -1.89 6.58 -15.53
CA ARG A 75 -0.79 7.54 -15.66
C ARG A 75 -0.79 8.56 -14.52
N ILE A 76 -1.96 9.03 -14.09
CA ILE A 76 -2.11 9.89 -12.92
C ILE A 76 -1.68 9.13 -11.65
N ALA A 77 -2.16 7.90 -11.45
CA ALA A 77 -1.80 7.08 -10.29
C ALA A 77 -0.29 6.84 -10.17
N ARG A 78 0.41 6.59 -11.29
CA ARG A 78 1.88 6.40 -11.30
C ARG A 78 2.65 7.62 -10.84
N GLN A 79 2.10 8.81 -11.00
CA GLN A 79 2.76 10.04 -10.56
C GLN A 79 2.72 10.23 -9.05
N PHE A 80 1.90 9.47 -8.31
CA PHE A 80 1.91 9.49 -6.85
C PHE A 80 3.26 9.07 -6.25
N VAL A 81 4.09 8.32 -7.01
CA VAL A 81 5.47 8.01 -6.62
C VAL A 81 6.28 9.29 -6.35
N SER A 82 6.03 10.36 -7.12
CA SER A 82 6.74 11.64 -6.95
C SER A 82 6.36 12.36 -5.66
N LEU A 83 5.24 11.98 -5.04
CA LEU A 83 4.76 12.51 -3.77
C LEU A 83 5.24 11.69 -2.56
N LEU A 84 6.00 10.61 -2.77
CA LEU A 84 6.64 9.86 -1.71
C LEU A 84 8.02 10.44 -1.39
N ASP A 85 8.45 10.30 -0.15
CA ASP A 85 9.82 10.57 0.27
C ASP A 85 10.79 9.69 -0.52
N GLU A 86 11.93 10.22 -0.91
CA GLU A 86 12.88 9.51 -1.76
C GLU A 86 13.31 8.16 -1.16
N PHE A 87 13.50 8.14 0.15
CA PHE A 87 13.81 6.94 0.93
C PHE A 87 13.09 6.93 2.26
N ILE A 88 12.65 5.74 2.69
CA ILE A 88 12.16 5.51 4.06
C ILE A 88 12.96 4.39 4.73
N PRO A 89 13.16 4.44 6.06
CA PRO A 89 13.79 3.35 6.79
C PRO A 89 12.78 2.23 7.05
N ILE A 90 13.26 0.99 6.94
CA ILE A 90 12.54 -0.22 7.35
C ILE A 90 13.43 -1.07 8.24
N VAL A 91 12.86 -1.99 9.01
CA VAL A 91 13.62 -3.02 9.71
C VAL A 91 14.27 -3.94 8.67
N ARG A 92 15.59 -4.10 8.74
CA ARG A 92 16.33 -4.90 7.75
C ARG A 92 15.79 -6.33 7.68
N GLY A 93 15.50 -6.78 6.43
CA GLY A 93 14.95 -8.12 6.17
C GLY A 93 13.47 -8.27 6.44
N SER A 94 12.74 -7.20 6.73
CA SER A 94 11.28 -7.23 6.82
C SER A 94 10.65 -7.50 5.45
N GLU A 95 9.80 -8.52 5.35
CA GLU A 95 9.05 -8.82 4.12
C GLU A 95 7.90 -7.83 3.86
N ILE A 96 7.49 -7.04 4.87
CA ILE A 96 6.34 -6.14 4.79
C ILE A 96 6.68 -4.67 5.10
N ASN A 97 7.93 -4.26 4.83
CA ASN A 97 8.39 -2.88 5.04
C ASN A 97 8.09 -2.34 6.45
N ASP A 98 8.37 -3.14 7.49
CA ASP A 98 8.11 -2.73 8.88
C ASP A 98 8.80 -1.41 9.22
N ASP A 99 8.03 -0.53 9.84
CA ASP A 99 8.55 0.71 10.41
C ASP A 99 9.43 0.38 11.63
N PRO A 100 10.68 0.87 11.69
CA PRO A 100 11.55 0.62 12.83
C PRO A 100 11.01 1.16 14.16
N PHE A 101 10.14 2.19 14.13
CA PHE A 101 9.51 2.73 15.33
C PHE A 101 8.22 2.00 15.73
N HIS A 102 7.52 1.44 14.74
CA HIS A 102 6.21 0.80 14.92
C HIS A 102 6.11 -0.50 14.12
N PRO A 103 6.96 -1.51 14.43
CA PRO A 103 6.95 -2.78 13.72
C PRO A 103 5.63 -3.52 13.94
N ILE A 104 5.12 -4.16 12.90
CA ILE A 104 3.84 -4.89 12.93
C ILE A 104 3.99 -6.40 12.72
N SER A 105 5.07 -6.86 12.05
CA SER A 105 5.35 -8.28 11.89
C SER A 105 6.02 -8.88 13.13
N LYS A 106 5.75 -10.16 13.41
CA LYS A 106 6.46 -10.90 14.46
C LYS A 106 7.97 -10.86 14.26
N TYR A 107 8.43 -10.96 13.01
CA TYR A 107 9.85 -10.89 12.67
C TYR A 107 10.47 -9.59 13.18
N ALA A 108 9.90 -8.45 12.80
CA ALA A 108 10.45 -7.15 13.16
C ALA A 108 10.34 -6.86 14.67
N VAL A 109 9.20 -7.24 15.28
CA VAL A 109 8.98 -7.13 16.74
C VAL A 109 10.01 -7.97 17.50
N SER A 110 10.30 -9.19 17.07
CA SER A 110 11.27 -10.07 17.73
C SER A 110 12.69 -9.50 17.66
N ILE A 111 13.11 -9.02 16.50
CA ILE A 111 14.44 -8.39 16.32
C ILE A 111 14.55 -7.11 17.17
N LEU A 112 13.50 -6.30 17.20
CA LEU A 112 13.49 -5.08 18.01
C LEU A 112 13.62 -5.37 19.51
N ASN A 113 12.91 -6.40 19.99
CA ASN A 113 12.98 -6.82 21.39
C ASN A 113 14.36 -7.39 21.76
N GLU A 114 15.03 -8.08 20.83
CA GLU A 114 16.36 -8.66 21.05
C GLU A 114 17.47 -7.63 21.00
N LEU A 115 17.45 -6.74 19.99
CA LEU A 115 18.56 -5.84 19.68
C LEU A 115 18.35 -4.39 20.16
N GLY A 116 17.12 -4.01 20.49
CA GLY A 116 16.77 -2.65 20.92
C GLY A 116 17.26 -1.59 19.92
N ASP A 117 18.02 -0.62 20.39
CA ASP A 117 18.57 0.46 19.55
C ASP A 117 19.64 -0.01 18.54
N ASN A 118 20.18 -1.22 18.70
CA ASN A 118 21.07 -1.84 17.71
C ASN A 118 20.32 -2.54 16.58
N THR A 119 18.99 -2.51 16.57
CA THR A 119 18.18 -3.09 15.49
C THR A 119 18.65 -2.55 14.14
N PRO A 120 19.07 -3.43 13.20
CA PRO A 120 19.55 -2.98 11.90
C PRO A 120 18.38 -2.49 11.05
N ILE A 121 18.61 -1.36 10.37
CA ILE A 121 17.67 -0.79 9.42
C ILE A 121 18.24 -0.77 8.00
N GLU A 122 17.38 -0.69 7.02
CA GLU A 122 17.72 -0.45 5.62
C GLU A 122 16.78 0.59 5.01
N TRP A 123 17.22 1.20 3.92
CA TRP A 123 16.49 2.28 3.28
C TRP A 123 15.86 1.81 1.98
N VAL A 124 14.55 2.02 1.87
CA VAL A 124 13.75 1.64 0.71
C VAL A 124 13.42 2.87 -0.12
N SER A 125 13.76 2.83 -1.41
CA SER A 125 13.46 3.89 -2.36
C SER A 125 11.96 3.96 -2.67
N ARG A 126 11.45 5.18 -2.89
CA ARG A 126 10.07 5.40 -3.35
C ARG A 126 9.69 4.63 -4.61
N ASN A 127 10.65 4.31 -5.47
CA ASN A 127 10.37 3.62 -6.74
C ASN A 127 9.86 2.19 -6.53
N VAL A 128 10.20 1.53 -5.42
CA VAL A 128 9.69 0.20 -5.07
C VAL A 128 8.46 0.25 -4.16
N ARG A 129 8.04 1.45 -3.76
CA ARG A 129 6.86 1.70 -2.92
C ARG A 129 5.61 2.03 -3.74
N TYR A 130 5.62 1.69 -5.01
CA TYR A 130 4.46 1.73 -5.89
C TYR A 130 4.26 0.35 -6.47
N VAL A 131 3.14 -0.26 -6.16
CA VAL A 131 2.79 -1.59 -6.61
C VAL A 131 1.51 -1.52 -7.43
N GLU A 132 1.55 -2.05 -8.64
CA GLU A 132 0.42 -2.04 -9.57
C GLU A 132 0.04 -3.48 -9.92
N LYS A 133 -1.23 -3.81 -9.77
CA LYS A 133 -1.81 -5.11 -10.14
C LYS A 133 -2.99 -4.91 -11.06
N LEU A 134 -2.98 -5.60 -12.18
CA LEU A 134 -4.17 -5.72 -13.02
C LEU A 134 -5.10 -6.77 -12.39
N ALA A 135 -6.35 -6.40 -12.20
CA ALA A 135 -7.39 -7.34 -11.83
C ALA A 135 -7.67 -8.27 -13.01
N THR A 136 -7.50 -9.55 -12.79
CA THR A 136 -7.82 -10.61 -13.76
C THR A 136 -8.56 -11.72 -13.02
N PRO A 137 -9.42 -12.50 -13.70
CA PRO A 137 -10.22 -13.56 -13.05
C PRO A 137 -9.39 -14.66 -12.38
N ASP A 138 -8.12 -14.83 -12.75
CA ASP A 138 -7.17 -15.81 -12.19
C ASP A 138 -6.48 -15.34 -10.92
N VAL A 139 -6.58 -14.04 -10.57
CA VAL A 139 -6.02 -13.52 -9.32
C VAL A 139 -6.66 -14.24 -8.14
N SER A 140 -5.84 -14.77 -7.26
CA SER A 140 -6.29 -15.46 -6.05
C SER A 140 -6.19 -14.59 -4.79
N VAL A 141 -6.90 -14.98 -3.74
CA VAL A 141 -6.77 -14.36 -2.41
C VAL A 141 -5.34 -14.55 -1.88
N ALA A 142 -4.72 -15.71 -2.15
CA ALA A 142 -3.34 -15.99 -1.75
C ALA A 142 -2.33 -15.06 -2.41
N ASP A 143 -2.52 -14.71 -3.68
CA ASP A 143 -1.63 -13.77 -4.38
C ASP A 143 -1.67 -12.37 -3.75
N LEU A 144 -2.85 -11.94 -3.33
CA LEU A 144 -3.02 -10.60 -2.77
C LEU A 144 -2.73 -10.52 -1.26
N LEU A 145 -3.23 -11.47 -0.48
CA LEU A 145 -3.11 -11.44 0.98
C LEU A 145 -1.98 -12.32 1.49
N GLY A 146 -1.77 -13.44 0.84
CA GLY A 146 -0.84 -14.47 1.27
C GLY A 146 -1.54 -15.74 1.72
N ASP A 147 -0.74 -16.76 1.97
CA ASP A 147 -1.20 -18.08 2.42
C ASP A 147 -0.12 -18.75 3.27
N LEU A 148 -0.45 -19.90 3.86
CA LEU A 148 0.50 -20.75 4.54
C LEU A 148 1.57 -21.25 3.56
N ASP A 149 2.84 -21.11 3.93
CA ASP A 149 3.95 -21.76 3.23
C ASP A 149 4.30 -23.08 3.92
N PRO A 150 3.85 -24.22 3.36
CA PRO A 150 4.11 -25.54 3.97
C PRO A 150 5.60 -25.88 4.00
N ILE A 151 6.40 -25.30 3.10
CA ILE A 151 7.85 -25.53 3.06
C ILE A 151 8.52 -24.78 4.21
N LYS A 152 8.16 -23.51 4.41
CA LYS A 152 8.65 -22.72 5.57
C LYS A 152 8.25 -23.41 6.89
N ALA A 153 7.00 -23.86 7.02
CA ALA A 153 6.50 -24.56 8.21
C ALA A 153 7.30 -25.84 8.49
N ALA A 154 7.46 -26.69 7.48
CA ALA A 154 8.19 -27.97 7.62
C ALA A 154 9.69 -27.76 7.93
N THR A 155 10.35 -26.86 7.21
CA THR A 155 11.78 -26.62 7.33
C THR A 155 12.15 -26.04 8.70
N ARG A 156 11.31 -25.17 9.25
CA ARG A 156 11.54 -24.50 10.54
C ARG A 156 10.88 -25.21 11.72
N LYS A 157 10.18 -26.36 11.48
CA LYS A 157 9.39 -27.08 12.49
C LYS A 157 8.41 -26.18 13.25
N LEU A 158 7.77 -25.27 12.51
CA LEU A 158 6.82 -24.30 13.07
C LEU A 158 5.44 -24.94 13.13
N GLU A 159 4.63 -24.54 14.10
CA GLU A 159 3.22 -24.82 14.08
C GLU A 159 2.55 -24.10 12.91
N PHE A 160 1.49 -24.68 12.34
CA PHE A 160 0.72 -24.03 11.26
C PHE A 160 0.05 -22.72 11.66
N SER A 161 0.04 -22.40 12.95
CA SER A 161 -0.45 -21.15 13.53
C SER A 161 0.62 -20.05 13.65
N ASP A 162 1.88 -20.37 13.32
CA ASP A 162 2.97 -19.41 13.45
C ASP A 162 3.05 -18.45 12.24
N GLU A 163 3.11 -17.15 12.51
CA GLU A 163 3.25 -16.11 11.47
C GLU A 163 4.48 -16.32 10.58
N HIS A 164 5.55 -16.88 11.13
CA HIS A 164 6.76 -17.20 10.35
C HIS A 164 6.53 -18.28 9.26
N ALA A 165 5.41 -19.00 9.30
CA ALA A 165 5.01 -19.94 8.28
C ALA A 165 4.22 -19.29 7.14
N ILE A 166 3.97 -17.98 7.20
CA ILE A 166 3.20 -17.26 6.18
C ILE A 166 4.09 -16.83 5.02
N HIS A 167 3.58 -16.98 3.83
CA HIS A 167 4.01 -16.27 2.64
C HIS A 167 3.10 -15.08 2.43
N PHE A 168 3.61 -13.88 2.68
CA PHE A 168 2.84 -12.65 2.49
C PHE A 168 2.57 -12.39 1.02
N GLY A 169 1.32 -12.04 0.70
CA GLY A 169 0.91 -11.61 -0.63
C GLY A 169 1.32 -10.17 -0.95
N LEU A 170 0.85 -9.69 -2.10
CA LEU A 170 1.21 -8.34 -2.60
C LEU A 170 0.76 -7.22 -1.66
N ILE A 171 -0.41 -7.33 -1.04
CA ILE A 171 -0.95 -6.26 -0.18
C ILE A 171 -0.12 -6.08 1.10
N PRO A 172 0.13 -7.12 1.92
CA PRO A 172 1.01 -6.96 3.08
C PRO A 172 2.41 -6.46 2.72
N ARG A 173 2.99 -6.93 1.62
CA ARG A 173 4.29 -6.47 1.12
C ARG A 173 4.29 -5.01 0.67
N SER A 174 3.11 -4.48 0.34
CA SER A 174 2.92 -3.07 -0.03
C SER A 174 2.66 -2.16 1.16
N ASN A 175 2.90 -2.63 2.39
CA ASN A 175 2.82 -1.76 3.56
C ASN A 175 3.71 -0.52 3.37
N ARG A 176 3.22 0.65 3.79
CA ARG A 176 3.83 1.97 3.62
C ARG A 176 4.07 2.35 2.14
N SER A 177 3.16 1.92 1.26
CA SER A 177 3.26 2.09 -0.19
C SER A 177 1.92 2.49 -0.83
N VAL A 178 1.97 2.93 -2.07
CA VAL A 178 0.79 3.11 -2.93
C VAL A 178 0.50 1.77 -3.61
N PHE A 179 -0.70 1.25 -3.45
CA PHE A 179 -1.14 0.00 -4.08
C PHE A 179 -2.27 0.28 -5.07
N VAL A 180 -2.03 0.00 -6.33
CA VAL A 180 -2.97 0.25 -7.42
C VAL A 180 -3.56 -1.05 -7.93
N ILE A 181 -4.89 -1.12 -7.99
CA ILE A 181 -5.62 -2.21 -8.64
C ILE A 181 -6.31 -1.65 -9.88
N ASN A 182 -5.83 -2.05 -11.03
CA ASN A 182 -6.45 -1.68 -12.30
C ASN A 182 -7.58 -2.64 -12.66
N GLU A 183 -8.65 -2.10 -13.26
CA GLU A 183 -9.85 -2.83 -13.71
C GLU A 183 -10.52 -3.60 -12.55
N LEU A 184 -10.79 -2.89 -11.45
CA LEU A 184 -11.36 -3.46 -10.21
C LEU A 184 -12.60 -4.36 -10.44
N PRO A 185 -13.53 -4.09 -11.38
CA PRO A 185 -14.67 -4.96 -11.66
C PRO A 185 -14.31 -6.39 -12.09
N ASP A 186 -13.12 -6.61 -12.66
CA ASP A 186 -12.66 -7.94 -13.09
C ASP A 186 -12.24 -8.84 -11.92
N LEU A 187 -12.09 -8.29 -10.71
CA LEU A 187 -11.80 -9.07 -9.51
C LEU A 187 -13.02 -9.88 -9.05
N GLN A 188 -12.77 -11.14 -8.73
CA GLN A 188 -13.79 -12.00 -8.14
C GLN A 188 -14.38 -11.38 -6.86
N THR A 189 -15.69 -11.54 -6.66
CA THR A 189 -16.41 -10.99 -5.50
C THR A 189 -15.78 -11.34 -4.17
N ARG A 190 -15.26 -12.58 -4.00
CA ARG A 190 -14.59 -13.00 -2.75
C ARG A 190 -13.33 -12.18 -2.43
N ILE A 191 -12.63 -11.69 -3.47
CA ILE A 191 -11.44 -10.84 -3.29
C ILE A 191 -11.89 -9.41 -2.95
N GLN A 192 -12.94 -8.92 -3.60
CA GLN A 192 -13.52 -7.62 -3.27
C GLN A 192 -13.99 -7.56 -1.81
N VAL A 193 -14.57 -8.65 -1.28
CA VAL A 193 -14.94 -8.74 0.15
C VAL A 193 -13.70 -8.71 1.06
N ALA A 194 -12.62 -9.37 0.66
CA ALA A 194 -11.36 -9.29 1.42
C ALA A 194 -10.78 -7.88 1.43
N LEU A 195 -10.82 -7.17 0.29
CA LEU A 195 -10.41 -5.76 0.20
C LEU A 195 -11.28 -4.85 1.05
N LEU A 196 -12.60 -5.10 1.12
CA LEU A 196 -13.52 -4.36 1.98
C LEU A 196 -13.05 -4.40 3.44
N ASN A 197 -12.72 -5.59 3.96
CA ASN A 197 -12.24 -5.74 5.33
C ASN A 197 -10.95 -4.94 5.57
N ILE A 198 -10.03 -4.93 4.60
CA ILE A 198 -8.78 -4.17 4.70
C ILE A 198 -9.04 -2.67 4.72
N LEU A 199 -9.94 -2.17 3.87
CA LEU A 199 -10.27 -0.74 3.82
C LEU A 199 -10.99 -0.26 5.09
N GLU A 200 -11.82 -1.12 5.70
CA GLU A 200 -12.62 -0.79 6.88
C GLU A 200 -11.80 -0.92 8.17
N GLU A 201 -11.17 -2.08 8.38
CA GLU A 201 -10.48 -2.42 9.61
C GLU A 201 -8.98 -2.08 9.58
N LYS A 202 -8.44 -1.75 8.40
CA LYS A 202 -7.00 -1.57 8.12
C LYS A 202 -6.16 -2.77 8.55
N ASP A 203 -6.77 -3.95 8.61
CA ASP A 203 -6.12 -5.16 9.01
C ASP A 203 -6.28 -6.25 7.95
N VAL A 204 -5.32 -7.16 7.88
CA VAL A 204 -5.33 -8.31 6.97
C VAL A 204 -5.54 -9.58 7.75
N GLN A 205 -6.56 -10.36 7.37
CA GLN A 205 -6.78 -11.71 7.85
C GLN A 205 -6.31 -12.72 6.80
N ILE A 206 -5.21 -13.40 7.10
CA ILE A 206 -4.71 -14.47 6.25
C ILE A 206 -5.39 -15.78 6.67
N ARG A 207 -5.84 -16.54 5.68
CA ARG A 207 -6.63 -17.77 5.86
C ARG A 207 -6.02 -18.70 6.93
N GLY A 208 -6.81 -19.02 7.96
CA GLY A 208 -6.40 -19.90 9.06
C GLY A 208 -5.59 -19.23 10.18
N PHE A 209 -5.20 -17.98 10.00
CA PHE A 209 -4.45 -17.22 11.00
C PHE A 209 -5.30 -16.08 11.57
N LYS A 210 -5.30 -15.96 12.91
CA LYS A 210 -5.84 -14.78 13.60
C LYS A 210 -4.77 -13.69 13.69
N ILE A 211 -4.20 -13.31 12.55
CA ILE A 211 -3.17 -12.27 12.51
C ILE A 211 -3.83 -10.98 12.08
N LYS A 212 -3.59 -9.95 12.86
CA LYS A 212 -3.98 -8.57 12.58
C LYS A 212 -2.74 -7.80 12.20
N LEU A 213 -2.64 -7.43 10.94
CA LEU A 213 -1.58 -6.56 10.44
C LEU A 213 -2.19 -5.20 10.10
N PRO A 214 -2.00 -4.19 10.96
CA PRO A 214 -2.49 -2.83 10.70
C PRO A 214 -1.65 -2.18 9.60
N LEU A 215 -2.03 -2.44 8.34
CA LEU A 215 -1.29 -1.98 7.18
C LEU A 215 -1.53 -0.49 6.93
N ASN A 216 -0.48 0.18 6.54
CA ASN A 216 -0.47 1.58 6.16
C ASN A 216 -0.28 1.70 4.63
N ILE A 217 -1.38 1.66 3.89
CA ILE A 217 -1.39 1.63 2.42
C ILE A 217 -2.33 2.72 1.89
N LEU A 218 -1.92 3.42 0.82
CA LEU A 218 -2.83 4.20 0.01
C LEU A 218 -3.32 3.33 -1.15
N PHE A 219 -4.61 2.99 -1.13
CA PHE A 219 -5.22 2.23 -2.22
C PHE A 219 -5.73 3.16 -3.31
N VAL A 220 -5.42 2.78 -4.55
CA VAL A 220 -5.93 3.41 -5.76
C VAL A 220 -6.55 2.34 -6.64
N PHE A 221 -7.76 2.58 -7.08
CA PHE A 221 -8.49 1.67 -7.96
C PHE A 221 -8.80 2.35 -9.28
N THR A 222 -8.82 1.59 -10.35
CA THR A 222 -9.36 2.06 -11.63
C THR A 222 -10.51 1.17 -12.08
N ALA A 223 -11.48 1.78 -12.74
CA ALA A 223 -12.58 1.06 -13.36
C ALA A 223 -13.07 1.80 -14.61
N ASN A 224 -13.60 1.02 -15.55
CA ASN A 224 -14.31 1.54 -16.70
C ASN A 224 -15.81 1.27 -16.50
N PRO A 225 -16.66 2.29 -16.45
CA PRO A 225 -18.10 2.10 -16.27
C PRO A 225 -18.77 1.25 -17.36
N GLU A 226 -18.23 1.23 -18.57
CA GLU A 226 -18.76 0.40 -19.67
C GLU A 226 -18.51 -1.10 -19.44
N ASP A 227 -17.48 -1.46 -18.70
CA ASP A 227 -17.12 -2.85 -18.43
C ASP A 227 -17.99 -3.49 -17.33
N TYR A 228 -18.76 -2.71 -16.56
CA TYR A 228 -19.65 -3.21 -15.48
C TYR A 228 -20.73 -4.18 -15.96
N THR A 229 -21.17 -4.07 -17.21
CA THR A 229 -22.21 -4.94 -17.75
C THR A 229 -21.68 -6.22 -18.39
N GLN A 230 -20.37 -6.27 -18.69
CA GLN A 230 -19.78 -7.36 -19.46
C GLN A 230 -18.78 -8.21 -18.67
N ARG A 231 -18.06 -7.64 -17.69
CA ARG A 231 -16.95 -8.30 -17.02
C ARG A 231 -17.12 -8.50 -15.52
N GLY A 232 -18.03 -7.79 -14.88
CA GLY A 232 -18.30 -7.87 -13.45
C GLY A 232 -18.69 -6.51 -12.87
N ASN A 233 -19.05 -6.50 -11.59
CA ASN A 233 -19.44 -5.30 -10.87
C ASN A 233 -18.57 -5.12 -9.65
N ILE A 234 -18.35 -3.86 -9.25
CA ILE A 234 -17.83 -3.56 -7.93
C ILE A 234 -18.98 -3.76 -6.94
N ILE A 235 -18.76 -4.56 -5.89
CA ILE A 235 -19.78 -4.73 -4.86
C ILE A 235 -20.02 -3.39 -4.16
N THR A 236 -21.30 -3.07 -3.95
CA THR A 236 -21.72 -1.78 -3.35
C THR A 236 -20.98 -1.47 -2.04
N PRO A 237 -20.83 -2.41 -1.09
CA PRO A 237 -20.11 -2.12 0.15
C PRO A 237 -18.65 -1.69 -0.06
N LEU A 238 -17.95 -2.26 -1.04
CA LEU A 238 -16.57 -1.88 -1.35
C LEU A 238 -16.52 -0.47 -1.95
N LYS A 239 -17.44 -0.19 -2.89
CA LYS A 239 -17.54 1.12 -3.54
C LYS A 239 -17.80 2.23 -2.52
N ASP A 240 -18.66 1.97 -1.53
CA ASP A 240 -19.01 2.93 -0.47
C ASP A 240 -17.87 3.19 0.52
N ARG A 241 -16.87 2.29 0.60
CA ARG A 241 -15.68 2.44 1.46
C ARG A 241 -14.52 3.14 0.76
N ILE A 242 -14.60 3.33 -0.56
CA ILE A 242 -13.62 4.14 -1.29
C ILE A 242 -14.08 5.59 -1.22
N GLN A 243 -13.35 6.38 -0.43
CA GLN A 243 -13.79 7.72 0.00
C GLN A 243 -13.90 8.73 -1.15
N SER A 244 -13.04 8.60 -2.18
CA SER A 244 -13.05 9.49 -3.34
C SER A 244 -13.27 8.72 -4.64
N GLN A 245 -14.27 9.13 -5.40
CA GLN A 245 -14.58 8.61 -6.73
C GLN A 245 -14.44 9.76 -7.73
N ILE A 246 -13.50 9.65 -8.67
CA ILE A 246 -13.05 10.71 -9.58
C ILE A 246 -13.13 10.22 -11.02
#